data_84bba70aee5d02f301eb305c58a4c0ef
#
_entry.id   84bba70aee5d02f301eb305c58a4c0ef
#
_cell.length_a   1.000
_cell.length_b   1.000
_cell.length_c   1.000
_cell.angle_alpha   90.00
_cell.angle_beta   90.00
_cell.angle_gamma   90.00
#
_symmetry.space_group_name_H-M   'P 1'
#
loop_
_entity.id
_entity.type
_entity.pdbx_description
1 polymer ?
#
loop_
_entity_poly.entity_id
_entity_poly.type
_entity_poly.pdbx_seq_one_letter_code
_entity_poly.pdbx_strand_id
1 'polypeptide(L)'
;MKKLITNNYNLTEQDMTEVVKRVKVLILNSNREVLLGYSHNNYQFPGGHVEEGETLIDAVNREILEETGMDLGISSLKPFACAIGYYKDWPSIGKNRKIEIYYYEVKTDEKPILENTKYTENEKNGNYELKYIPLKNIEKVLEKNAKQYGDRNGIAKEMIDLFNLYKN
;
A
#
# COMPACT_ATOMS: atom_id res chain seq x y z
N MET A 1 -4.86 -7.63 -14.64
CA MET A 1 -4.64 -7.39 -13.21
C MET A 1 -4.53 -8.74 -12.49
N LYS A 2 -3.42 -8.99 -11.82
CA LYS A 2 -3.19 -10.20 -11.00
C LYS A 2 -3.92 -10.06 -9.66
N LYS A 3 -4.35 -11.20 -9.05
CA LYS A 3 -5.06 -11.17 -7.76
C LYS A 3 -4.34 -12.01 -6.72
N LEU A 4 -4.21 -11.49 -5.51
CA LEU A 4 -3.81 -12.19 -4.28
C LEU A 4 -5.05 -12.28 -3.39
N ILE A 5 -5.48 -13.50 -3.02
CA ILE A 5 -6.70 -13.68 -2.23
C ILE A 5 -6.35 -14.37 -0.91
N THR A 6 -6.77 -13.76 0.21
CA THR A 6 -6.69 -14.33 1.55
C THR A 6 -8.10 -14.49 2.10
N ASN A 7 -8.50 -15.75 2.34
CA ASN A 7 -9.83 -16.08 2.86
C ASN A 7 -9.75 -17.36 3.73
N ASN A 8 -9.26 -17.21 4.94
CA ASN A 8 -9.03 -18.33 5.85
C ASN A 8 -10.30 -18.93 6.46
N TYR A 9 -11.44 -18.24 6.27
CA TYR A 9 -12.72 -18.64 6.87
C TYR A 9 -13.76 -19.06 5.83
N ASN A 10 -13.36 -19.16 4.54
CA ASN A 10 -14.26 -19.51 3.42
C ASN A 10 -15.50 -18.60 3.33
N LEU A 11 -15.33 -17.30 3.64
CA LEU A 11 -16.40 -16.32 3.55
C LEU A 11 -16.76 -16.03 2.09
N THR A 12 -18.02 -15.67 1.86
CA THR A 12 -18.56 -15.26 0.55
C THR A 12 -18.84 -13.76 0.53
N GLU A 13 -19.13 -13.19 -0.63
CA GLU A 13 -19.54 -11.78 -0.75
C GLU A 13 -20.81 -11.48 0.08
N GLN A 14 -21.70 -12.45 0.23
CA GLN A 14 -22.94 -12.28 1.00
C GLN A 14 -22.72 -12.22 2.52
N ASP A 15 -21.59 -12.74 2.98
CA ASP A 15 -21.22 -12.70 4.40
C ASP A 15 -20.64 -11.33 4.82
N MET A 16 -20.33 -10.46 3.86
CA MET A 16 -19.66 -9.19 4.12
C MET A 16 -20.63 -8.14 4.66
N THR A 17 -20.25 -7.53 5.77
CA THR A 17 -20.96 -6.38 6.34
C THR A 17 -20.37 -5.05 5.89
N GLU A 18 -19.12 -5.08 5.41
CA GLU A 18 -18.40 -3.89 4.96
C GLU A 18 -17.35 -4.26 3.90
N VAL A 19 -17.20 -3.37 2.92
CA VAL A 19 -16.12 -3.45 1.92
C VAL A 19 -15.28 -2.18 2.03
N VAL A 20 -13.98 -2.35 2.30
CA VAL A 20 -13.01 -1.26 2.37
C VAL A 20 -12.11 -1.33 1.14
N LYS A 21 -12.00 -0.23 0.41
CA LYS A 21 -11.06 -0.10 -0.71
C LYS A 21 -9.86 0.73 -0.31
N ARG A 22 -8.70 0.30 -0.78
CA ARG A 22 -7.43 1.03 -0.60
C ARG A 22 -6.68 1.08 -1.93
N VAL A 23 -5.82 2.08 -2.04
CA VAL A 23 -4.82 2.17 -3.11
C VAL A 23 -3.44 2.11 -2.51
N LYS A 24 -2.50 1.49 -3.21
CA LYS A 24 -1.08 1.47 -2.88
C LYS A 24 -0.27 1.68 -4.14
N VAL A 25 0.81 2.46 -4.05
CA VAL A 25 1.57 2.90 -5.22
C VAL A 25 3.03 2.48 -5.13
N LEU A 26 3.46 1.67 -6.08
CA LEU A 26 4.86 1.38 -6.32
C LEU A 26 5.44 2.51 -7.16
N ILE A 27 6.18 3.44 -6.51
CA ILE A 27 6.82 4.58 -7.15
C ILE A 27 8.26 4.19 -7.46
N LEU A 28 8.60 4.09 -8.74
CA LEU A 28 9.91 3.64 -9.24
C LEU A 28 10.61 4.77 -9.99
N ASN A 29 11.87 5.07 -9.62
CA ASN A 29 12.69 6.03 -10.36
C ASN A 29 13.53 5.35 -11.46
N SER A 30 14.21 6.16 -12.30
CA SER A 30 15.07 5.68 -13.37
C SER A 30 16.31 4.90 -12.87
N ASN A 31 16.73 5.11 -11.63
CA ASN A 31 17.80 4.38 -10.97
C ASN A 31 17.35 2.99 -10.48
N ARG A 32 16.10 2.59 -10.76
CA ARG A 32 15.49 1.34 -10.27
C ARG A 32 15.43 1.28 -8.72
N GLU A 33 15.10 2.39 -8.10
CA GLU A 33 14.82 2.47 -6.67
C GLU A 33 13.33 2.71 -6.46
N VAL A 34 12.76 2.01 -5.48
CA VAL A 34 11.36 2.15 -5.08
C VAL A 34 11.28 3.06 -3.88
N LEU A 35 10.40 4.06 -3.95
CA LEU A 35 10.07 4.93 -2.82
C LEU A 35 9.09 4.21 -1.90
N LEU A 36 9.49 4.00 -0.66
CA LEU A 36 8.66 3.40 0.39
C LEU A 36 8.48 4.38 1.56
N GLY A 37 7.31 4.35 2.15
CA GLY A 37 7.10 4.89 3.49
C GLY A 37 7.65 3.94 4.55
N TYR A 38 8.17 4.49 5.63
CA TYR A 38 8.60 3.73 6.81
C TYR A 38 7.99 4.35 8.05
N SER A 39 7.20 3.59 8.79
CA SER A 39 6.49 4.06 9.98
C SER A 39 6.23 2.89 10.93
N HIS A 40 6.27 3.13 12.24
CA HIS A 40 6.07 2.09 13.26
C HIS A 40 6.95 0.85 13.02
N ASN A 41 8.20 1.07 12.63
CA ASN A 41 9.18 0.03 12.29
C ASN A 41 8.77 -0.88 11.11
N ASN A 42 7.89 -0.43 10.23
CA ASN A 42 7.48 -1.19 9.04
C ASN A 42 7.58 -0.36 7.76
N TYR A 43 8.04 -1.00 6.69
CA TYR A 43 7.97 -0.45 5.34
C TYR A 43 6.56 -0.63 4.77
N GLN A 44 6.14 0.31 3.96
CA GLN A 44 4.88 0.24 3.22
C GLN A 44 4.96 1.02 1.90
N PHE A 45 4.14 0.63 0.93
CA PHE A 45 3.93 1.49 -0.23
C PHE A 45 3.14 2.74 0.19
N PRO A 46 3.45 3.93 -0.36
CA PRO A 46 2.56 5.08 -0.25
C PRO A 46 1.13 4.73 -0.66
N GLY A 47 0.16 5.30 0.05
CA GLY A 47 -1.26 5.10 -0.24
C GLY A 47 -2.08 4.67 0.97
N GLY A 48 -3.40 4.86 0.87
CA GLY A 48 -4.35 4.65 1.96
C GLY A 48 -5.74 4.28 1.50
N HIS A 49 -6.74 4.72 2.25
CA HIS A 49 -8.14 4.43 1.97
C HIS A 49 -8.66 5.24 0.78
N VAL A 50 -9.58 4.65 0.02
CA VAL A 50 -10.40 5.38 -0.94
C VAL A 50 -11.56 6.01 -0.16
N GLU A 51 -11.69 7.33 -0.24
CA GLU A 51 -12.72 8.07 0.46
C GLU A 51 -14.08 7.99 -0.26
N GLU A 52 -15.15 8.33 0.46
CA GLU A 52 -16.50 8.32 -0.13
C GLU A 52 -16.60 9.31 -1.31
N GLY A 53 -17.11 8.84 -2.43
CA GLY A 53 -17.22 9.64 -3.66
C GLY A 53 -15.94 9.77 -4.49
N GLU A 54 -14.82 9.24 -4.01
CA GLU A 54 -13.53 9.29 -4.67
C GLU A 54 -13.36 8.14 -5.69
N THR A 55 -12.77 8.41 -6.83
CA THR A 55 -12.33 7.34 -7.73
C THR A 55 -10.99 6.76 -7.24
N LEU A 56 -10.63 5.56 -7.71
CA LEU A 56 -9.33 4.97 -7.37
C LEU A 56 -8.15 5.85 -7.80
N ILE A 57 -8.28 6.59 -8.91
CA ILE A 57 -7.23 7.49 -9.42
C ILE A 57 -7.14 8.76 -8.61
N ASP A 58 -8.27 9.30 -8.16
CA ASP A 58 -8.29 10.46 -7.25
C ASP A 58 -7.58 10.09 -5.94
N ALA A 59 -7.89 8.91 -5.38
CA ALA A 59 -7.21 8.39 -4.19
C ALA A 59 -5.70 8.21 -4.41
N VAL A 60 -5.26 7.70 -5.57
CA VAL A 60 -3.83 7.59 -5.91
C VAL A 60 -3.17 8.96 -5.90
N ASN A 61 -3.75 9.96 -6.56
CA ASN A 61 -3.17 11.32 -6.60
C ASN A 61 -3.13 11.96 -5.21
N ARG A 62 -4.23 11.87 -4.46
CA ARG A 62 -4.30 12.44 -3.11
C ARG A 62 -3.26 11.81 -2.18
N GLU A 63 -3.19 10.49 -2.13
CA GLU A 63 -2.25 9.78 -1.26
C GLU A 63 -0.78 10.04 -1.63
N ILE A 64 -0.44 10.10 -2.93
CA ILE A 64 0.91 10.46 -3.37
C ILE A 64 1.24 11.88 -2.89
N LEU A 65 0.32 12.84 -3.07
CA LEU A 65 0.52 14.21 -2.62
C LEU A 65 0.67 14.30 -1.10
N GLU A 66 -0.19 13.64 -0.35
CA GLU A 66 -0.20 13.69 1.13
C GLU A 66 1.03 13.05 1.74
N GLU A 67 1.44 11.87 1.25
CA GLU A 67 2.56 11.13 1.82
C GLU A 67 3.93 11.52 1.26
N THR A 68 4.00 12.03 0.03
CA THR A 68 5.27 12.34 -0.63
C THR A 68 5.47 13.81 -1.00
N GLY A 69 4.39 14.58 -0.99
CA GLY A 69 4.37 15.97 -1.44
C GLY A 69 4.45 16.16 -2.97
N MET A 70 4.47 15.07 -3.74
CA MET A 70 4.53 15.13 -5.22
C MET A 70 3.12 15.25 -5.79
N ASP A 71 2.90 16.26 -6.66
CA ASP A 71 1.66 16.38 -7.44
C ASP A 71 1.92 15.89 -8.87
N LEU A 72 1.59 14.63 -9.12
CA LEU A 72 1.88 13.95 -10.39
C LEU A 72 0.77 14.11 -11.44
N GLY A 73 -0.41 14.60 -11.07
CA GLY A 73 -1.53 14.86 -11.98
C GLY A 73 -1.95 13.65 -12.83
N ILE A 74 -1.97 12.45 -12.23
CA ILE A 74 -2.26 11.22 -12.97
C ILE A 74 -3.73 11.21 -13.40
N SER A 75 -3.97 11.19 -14.71
CA SER A 75 -5.33 11.19 -15.28
C SER A 75 -5.87 9.78 -15.55
N SER A 76 -4.99 8.79 -15.77
CA SER A 76 -5.37 7.41 -16.06
C SER A 76 -4.25 6.46 -15.70
N LEU A 77 -4.57 5.41 -14.97
CA LEU A 77 -3.64 4.34 -14.63
C LEU A 77 -4.42 3.05 -14.35
N LYS A 78 -3.85 1.91 -14.72
CA LYS A 78 -4.46 0.60 -14.43
C LYS A 78 -3.69 -0.09 -13.31
N PRO A 79 -4.38 -0.67 -12.31
CA PRO A 79 -3.69 -1.43 -11.29
C PRO A 79 -3.07 -2.70 -11.89
N PHE A 80 -1.83 -3.01 -11.52
CA PHE A 80 -1.17 -4.24 -11.95
C PHE A 80 -1.58 -5.44 -11.10
N ALA A 81 -1.95 -5.20 -9.84
CA ALA A 81 -2.41 -6.23 -8.92
C ALA A 81 -3.53 -5.73 -8.00
N CYS A 82 -4.28 -6.68 -7.41
CA CYS A 82 -5.24 -6.42 -6.36
C CYS A 82 -5.10 -7.51 -5.29
N ALA A 83 -4.86 -7.12 -4.03
CA ALA A 83 -4.97 -8.00 -2.89
C ALA A 83 -6.38 -7.91 -2.31
N ILE A 84 -7.00 -9.07 -2.05
CA ILE A 84 -8.36 -9.19 -1.52
C ILE A 84 -8.28 -10.03 -0.25
N GLY A 85 -8.63 -9.43 0.88
CA GLY A 85 -8.70 -10.11 2.18
C GLY A 85 -10.13 -10.19 2.68
N TYR A 86 -10.54 -11.37 3.16
CA TYR A 86 -11.81 -11.61 3.84
C TYR A 86 -11.54 -11.86 5.32
N TYR A 87 -12.09 -11.02 6.18
CA TYR A 87 -11.85 -11.01 7.62
C TYR A 87 -13.15 -11.26 8.38
N LYS A 88 -13.17 -12.32 9.19
CA LYS A 88 -14.30 -12.68 10.05
C LYS A 88 -14.21 -11.92 11.38
N ASP A 89 -15.36 -11.50 11.90
CA ASP A 89 -15.49 -10.86 13.21
C ASP A 89 -14.50 -9.69 13.41
N TRP A 90 -14.27 -8.90 12.38
CA TRP A 90 -13.36 -7.76 12.42
C TRP A 90 -13.97 -6.52 11.75
N PRO A 91 -13.89 -5.31 12.38
CA PRO A 91 -13.13 -4.95 13.59
C PRO A 91 -13.77 -5.39 14.91
N SER A 92 -14.93 -6.01 14.89
CA SER A 92 -15.62 -6.53 16.07
C SER A 92 -16.44 -7.78 15.73
N ILE A 93 -16.82 -8.55 16.76
CA ILE A 93 -17.66 -9.75 16.61
C ILE A 93 -18.96 -9.41 15.85
N GLY A 94 -19.32 -10.23 14.88
CA GLY A 94 -20.48 -10.06 14.01
C GLY A 94 -20.25 -9.11 12.84
N LYS A 95 -19.06 -8.52 12.69
CA LYS A 95 -18.65 -7.73 11.53
C LYS A 95 -17.71 -8.54 10.67
N ASN A 96 -18.06 -8.74 9.41
CA ASN A 96 -17.18 -9.35 8.43
C ASN A 96 -16.77 -8.28 7.42
N ARG A 97 -15.47 -8.11 7.23
CA ARG A 97 -14.92 -7.07 6.37
C ARG A 97 -14.17 -7.67 5.20
N LYS A 98 -14.46 -7.17 4.00
CA LYS A 98 -13.62 -7.38 2.82
C LYS A 98 -12.73 -6.17 2.63
N ILE A 99 -11.44 -6.39 2.42
CA ILE A 99 -10.49 -5.33 2.05
C ILE A 99 -9.98 -5.61 0.65
N GLU A 100 -10.08 -4.62 -0.23
CA GLU A 100 -9.56 -4.65 -1.59
C GLU A 100 -8.45 -3.60 -1.69
N ILE A 101 -7.20 -4.01 -1.93
CA ILE A 101 -6.06 -3.12 -2.08
C ILE A 101 -5.62 -3.16 -3.55
N TYR A 102 -5.77 -2.03 -4.24
CA TYR A 102 -5.38 -1.88 -5.64
C TYR A 102 -3.96 -1.32 -5.74
N TYR A 103 -3.06 -2.05 -6.40
CA TYR A 103 -1.66 -1.70 -6.53
C TYR A 103 -1.37 -1.10 -7.90
N TYR A 104 -0.83 0.09 -7.89
CA TYR A 104 -0.46 0.86 -9.08
C TYR A 104 1.05 1.00 -9.20
N GLU A 105 1.57 1.09 -10.42
CA GLU A 105 2.94 1.46 -10.70
C GLU A 105 2.98 2.88 -11.25
N VAL A 106 3.87 3.70 -10.68
CA VAL A 106 4.18 5.03 -11.17
C VAL A 106 5.68 5.13 -11.39
N LYS A 107 6.10 5.54 -12.59
CA LYS A 107 7.50 5.80 -12.92
C LYS A 107 7.74 7.29 -12.97
N THR A 108 8.59 7.79 -12.10
CA THR A 108 8.94 9.21 -12.03
C THR A 108 10.32 9.42 -11.40
N ASP A 109 11.02 10.44 -11.86
CA ASP A 109 12.25 10.96 -11.25
C ASP A 109 11.99 12.20 -10.38
N GLU A 110 10.74 12.61 -10.24
CA GLU A 110 10.37 13.65 -9.30
C GLU A 110 10.77 13.25 -7.86
N LYS A 111 11.18 14.25 -7.09
CA LYS A 111 11.60 14.02 -5.71
C LYS A 111 10.50 14.41 -4.75
N PRO A 112 10.38 13.69 -3.62
CA PRO A 112 9.47 14.10 -2.55
C PRO A 112 9.69 15.54 -2.13
N ILE A 113 8.59 16.25 -1.87
CA ILE A 113 8.58 17.65 -1.41
C ILE A 113 7.97 17.64 -0.01
N LEU A 114 8.80 17.48 1.00
CA LEU A 114 8.33 17.22 2.38
C LEU A 114 7.48 18.37 2.94
N GLU A 115 7.70 19.60 2.47
CA GLU A 115 6.89 20.76 2.87
C GLU A 115 5.44 20.67 2.41
N ASN A 116 5.14 19.87 1.37
CA ASN A 116 3.81 19.68 0.83
C ASN A 116 3.10 18.44 1.44
N THR A 117 3.78 17.66 2.27
CA THR A 117 3.17 16.47 2.87
C THR A 117 2.11 16.82 3.91
N LYS A 118 1.11 15.93 4.06
CA LYS A 118 0.01 16.07 5.01
C LYS A 118 -0.17 14.78 5.82
N TYR A 119 0.83 14.46 6.62
CA TYR A 119 0.79 13.25 7.43
C TYR A 119 -0.35 13.27 8.44
N THR A 120 -1.06 12.15 8.53
CA THR A 120 -2.05 11.89 9.59
C THR A 120 -1.38 11.82 10.96
N GLU A 121 -2.17 11.91 12.03
CA GLU A 121 -1.65 11.77 13.41
C GLU A 121 -0.99 10.39 13.62
N ASN A 122 -1.52 9.32 13.00
CA ASN A 122 -0.93 8.00 13.09
C ASN A 122 0.45 7.93 12.42
N GLU A 123 0.64 8.58 11.28
CA GLU A 123 1.93 8.67 10.57
C GLU A 123 2.94 9.47 11.37
N LYS A 124 2.54 10.64 11.90
CA LYS A 124 3.39 11.46 12.78
C LYS A 124 3.83 10.68 14.01
N ASN A 125 2.91 9.99 14.67
CA ASN A 125 3.21 9.16 15.84
C ASN A 125 4.11 7.97 15.50
N GLY A 126 4.08 7.49 14.25
CA GLY A 126 4.94 6.43 13.74
C GLY A 126 6.29 6.92 13.21
N ASN A 127 6.59 8.23 13.30
CA ASN A 127 7.78 8.84 12.70
C ASN A 127 7.90 8.48 11.22
N TYR A 128 6.86 8.83 10.43
CA TYR A 128 6.81 8.51 9.01
C TYR A 128 7.99 9.12 8.26
N GLU A 129 8.71 8.29 7.54
CA GLU A 129 9.85 8.67 6.71
C GLU A 129 9.73 8.06 5.32
N LEU A 130 10.23 8.76 4.31
CA LEU A 130 10.34 8.25 2.95
C LEU A 130 11.75 7.69 2.70
N LYS A 131 11.83 6.48 2.14
CA LYS A 131 13.11 5.79 1.86
C LYS A 131 13.13 5.22 0.46
N TYR A 132 14.17 5.55 -0.31
CA TYR A 132 14.46 4.89 -1.57
C TYR A 132 15.21 3.59 -1.33
N ILE A 133 14.65 2.49 -1.81
CA ILE A 133 15.26 1.15 -1.70
C ILE A 133 15.52 0.62 -3.12
N PRO A 134 16.77 0.24 -3.46
CA PRO A 134 17.03 -0.39 -4.75
C PRO A 134 16.15 -1.62 -4.95
N LEU A 135 15.46 -1.70 -6.08
CA LEU A 135 14.49 -2.76 -6.41
C LEU A 135 15.06 -4.17 -6.18
N LYS A 136 16.35 -4.36 -6.50
CA LYS A 136 17.05 -5.64 -6.28
C LYS A 136 17.23 -6.03 -4.81
N ASN A 137 17.13 -5.07 -3.89
CA ASN A 137 17.37 -5.29 -2.46
C ASN A 137 16.08 -5.34 -1.63
N ILE A 138 14.92 -5.04 -2.22
CA ILE A 138 13.67 -4.85 -1.48
C ILE A 138 13.32 -6.08 -0.64
N GLU A 139 13.31 -7.27 -1.24
CA GLU A 139 12.95 -8.51 -0.55
C GLU A 139 13.83 -8.70 0.70
N LYS A 140 15.16 -8.61 0.54
CA LYS A 140 16.11 -8.72 1.65
C LYS A 140 15.88 -7.67 2.74
N VAL A 141 15.54 -6.43 2.36
CA VAL A 141 15.28 -5.33 3.30
C VAL A 141 14.01 -5.60 4.08
N LEU A 142 12.92 -6.02 3.41
CA LEU A 142 11.65 -6.34 4.04
C LEU A 142 11.76 -7.54 4.99
N GLU A 143 12.41 -8.63 4.55
CA GLU A 143 12.65 -9.82 5.39
C GLU A 143 13.47 -9.49 6.64
N LYS A 144 14.57 -8.73 6.48
CA LYS A 144 15.41 -8.31 7.60
C LYS A 144 14.63 -7.46 8.59
N ASN A 145 13.83 -6.51 8.09
CA ASN A 145 13.01 -5.64 8.92
C ASN A 145 11.93 -6.44 9.67
N ALA A 146 11.21 -7.33 8.98
CA ALA A 146 10.19 -8.18 9.58
C ALA A 146 10.78 -9.14 10.63
N LYS A 147 11.98 -9.65 10.40
CA LYS A 147 12.69 -10.49 11.39
C LYS A 147 13.05 -9.72 12.66
N GLN A 148 13.41 -8.45 12.52
CA GLN A 148 13.86 -7.61 13.63
C GLN A 148 12.69 -7.06 14.46
N TYR A 149 11.60 -6.64 13.82
CA TYR A 149 10.50 -5.88 14.45
C TYR A 149 9.14 -6.59 14.38
N GLY A 150 9.07 -7.73 13.69
CA GLY A 150 7.83 -8.44 13.38
C GLY A 150 7.21 -7.95 12.06
N ASP A 151 6.41 -8.82 11.45
CA ASP A 151 5.62 -8.46 10.25
C ASP A 151 4.23 -7.99 10.69
N ARG A 152 4.09 -6.69 10.92
CA ARG A 152 2.82 -6.09 11.34
C ARG A 152 1.75 -6.31 10.27
N ASN A 153 0.69 -7.04 10.63
CA ASN A 153 -0.44 -7.36 9.75
C ASN A 153 -0.06 -8.08 8.44
N GLY A 154 1.10 -8.73 8.36
CA GLY A 154 1.55 -9.41 7.15
C GLY A 154 1.95 -8.49 5.99
N ILE A 155 2.22 -7.21 6.26
CA ILE A 155 2.54 -6.20 5.24
C ILE A 155 3.81 -6.56 4.48
N ALA A 156 4.87 -6.98 5.18
CA ALA A 156 6.14 -7.32 4.54
C ALA A 156 5.96 -8.53 3.61
N LYS A 157 5.24 -9.57 4.05
CA LYS A 157 4.92 -10.74 3.22
C LYS A 157 4.12 -10.33 1.98
N GLU A 158 3.07 -9.54 2.14
CA GLU A 158 2.24 -9.06 1.03
C GLU A 158 3.07 -8.27 0.01
N MET A 159 3.94 -7.36 0.47
CA MET A 159 4.84 -6.61 -0.40
C MET A 159 5.80 -7.51 -1.17
N ILE A 160 6.38 -8.53 -0.54
CA ILE A 160 7.27 -9.50 -1.18
C ILE A 160 6.51 -10.28 -2.26
N ASP A 161 5.32 -10.78 -1.94
CA ASP A 161 4.46 -11.51 -2.89
C ASP A 161 4.12 -10.62 -4.10
N LEU A 162 3.83 -9.33 -3.88
CA LEU A 162 3.58 -8.34 -4.94
C LEU A 162 4.81 -8.07 -5.81
N PHE A 163 6.00 -7.93 -5.22
CA PHE A 163 7.24 -7.77 -6.00
C PHE A 163 7.55 -9.01 -6.85
N ASN A 164 7.26 -10.20 -6.35
CA ASN A 164 7.39 -11.42 -7.13
C ASN A 164 6.40 -11.48 -8.29
N LEU A 165 5.18 -10.99 -8.11
CA LEU A 165 4.21 -10.82 -9.20
C LEU A 165 4.63 -9.74 -10.20
N TYR A 166 5.24 -8.66 -9.73
CA TYR A 166 5.69 -7.55 -10.57
C TYR A 166 6.88 -7.92 -11.46
N LYS A 167 7.79 -8.77 -10.97
CA LYS A 167 8.97 -9.23 -11.73
C LYS A 167 8.64 -10.23 -12.84
N ASN A 168 7.50 -10.94 -12.76
CA ASN A 168 7.01 -11.95 -13.70
C ASN A 168 5.94 -11.38 -14.66
#